data_0cc902a90cbbb5c052e6c5239d703d97
#
_entry.id   0cc902a90cbbb5c052e6c5239d703d97
#
_cell.length_a   1.000
_cell.length_b   1.000
_cell.length_c   1.000
_cell.angle_alpha   90.00
_cell.angle_beta   90.00
_cell.angle_gamma   90.00
#
_symmetry.space_group_name_H-M   'P 1'
#
loop_
_entity.id
_entity.type
_entity.pdbx_description
1 polymer ?
#
loop_
_entity_poly.entity_id
_entity_poly.type
_entity_poly.pdbx_seq_one_letter_code
_entity_poly.pdbx_strand_id
1 'polypeptide(L)'
;MSFVKWKFNRMLAVATVVMAVNYLVMLSGSVIVGNLVGADGLAGVNTCTPVFGVASFLASLLSVGSGLVFSRAMGAFDAKRAAGVFSQSVVMAIGLGAAVYAAMQLGECAFLDLTGVTGAVRQQAEHYWRWQAVVLALLPSVLTLEALVYADGDGAVALLAGAVHVLGATGLATLCTWRAGDAGGASLGTAVTMMAVLAVCAAHFCRANSHLRFRKHFSAADIRETLAASLADSTIYLCWGALVFVVNRFAVAKYGQDLLPLVALAASIVEFSIVFDGVGEALIPLGGMYDGEGNRPALRELAGWSATVAVLEGLACGAVLFALAPQIARHYGDFGPSAERLGDAVGVIRILAFAMPFMALLMMLNTHYLVVHRLPFAVSVTVMKDLVCPCIGVLALGGAEEAGIWFGFAAGYVAAAAYPFLFVLIRHGRGLFPWLIARDDGRSIDFTVALTEDSLADAKDRIGEFLNGRNVFETGAALTAVEAAGRATLAANARAVRSEYYVSAEEGGAVRLIVRDNGRALASSAGKYLNTLGCNRTEYRFDIISA
;
A
#
# COMPACT_ATOMS: atom_id res chain seq x y z
N MET A 1 8.71 -11.29 21.12
CA MET A 1 8.13 -10.55 19.96
C MET A 1 6.64 -10.83 19.96
N SER A 2 5.83 -9.78 20.03
CA SER A 2 4.36 -9.91 20.04
C SER A 2 3.84 -10.50 18.72
N PHE A 3 2.58 -10.96 18.76
CA PHE A 3 1.90 -11.48 17.56
C PHE A 3 1.79 -10.40 16.49
N VAL A 4 1.43 -9.16 16.88
CA VAL A 4 1.33 -7.98 16.00
C VAL A 4 2.61 -7.79 15.19
N LYS A 5 3.77 -7.67 15.87
CA LYS A 5 5.08 -7.45 15.22
C LYS A 5 5.49 -8.61 14.33
N TRP A 6 5.29 -9.85 14.80
CA TRP A 6 5.60 -11.04 14.01
C TRP A 6 4.79 -11.10 12.72
N LYS A 7 3.47 -10.85 12.81
CA LYS A 7 2.58 -10.92 11.67
C LYS A 7 2.86 -9.80 10.68
N PHE A 8 3.04 -8.57 11.19
CA PHE A 8 3.40 -7.41 10.37
C PHE A 8 4.68 -7.66 9.56
N ASN A 9 5.77 -8.11 10.21
CA ASN A 9 7.04 -8.36 9.51
C ASN A 9 6.92 -9.44 8.42
N ARG A 10 6.09 -10.46 8.66
CA ARG A 10 5.85 -11.50 7.65
C ARG A 10 5.07 -10.96 6.44
N MET A 11 4.11 -10.07 6.66
CA MET A 11 3.36 -9.42 5.59
C MET A 11 4.23 -8.40 4.86
N LEU A 12 4.99 -7.60 5.59
CA LEU A 12 5.91 -6.62 5.03
C LEU A 12 6.90 -7.25 4.04
N ALA A 13 7.51 -8.40 4.40
CA ALA A 13 8.47 -9.06 3.52
C ALA A 13 7.87 -9.39 2.14
N VAL A 14 6.58 -9.76 2.09
CA VAL A 14 5.86 -9.98 0.83
C VAL A 14 5.59 -8.67 0.13
N ALA A 15 5.05 -7.69 0.85
CA ALA A 15 4.63 -6.41 0.29
C ALA A 15 5.80 -5.60 -0.28
N THR A 16 6.93 -5.53 0.43
CA THR A 16 8.14 -4.82 -0.06
C THR A 16 8.67 -5.45 -1.35
N VAL A 17 8.67 -6.80 -1.45
CA VAL A 17 9.07 -7.46 -2.70
C VAL A 17 8.10 -7.12 -3.83
N VAL A 18 6.80 -7.14 -3.59
CA VAL A 18 5.79 -6.79 -4.61
C VAL A 18 5.95 -5.33 -5.05
N MET A 19 6.18 -4.39 -4.13
CA MET A 19 6.39 -2.98 -4.47
C MET A 19 7.70 -2.74 -5.25
N ALA A 20 8.79 -3.40 -4.87
CA ALA A 20 10.04 -3.34 -5.63
C ALA A 20 9.85 -3.89 -7.07
N VAL A 21 9.08 -4.96 -7.20
CA VAL A 21 8.69 -5.55 -8.49
C VAL A 21 7.88 -4.55 -9.33
N ASN A 22 6.88 -3.90 -8.75
CA ASN A 22 6.06 -2.90 -9.45
C ASN A 22 6.90 -1.72 -9.95
N TYR A 23 7.88 -1.27 -9.16
CA TYR A 23 8.81 -0.23 -9.61
C TYR A 23 9.65 -0.67 -10.82
N LEU A 24 10.15 -1.91 -10.83
CA LEU A 24 10.89 -2.47 -11.96
C LEU A 24 10.00 -2.57 -13.22
N VAL A 25 8.74 -2.95 -13.08
CA VAL A 25 7.77 -2.98 -14.20
C VAL A 25 7.58 -1.58 -14.78
N MET A 26 7.43 -0.57 -13.92
CA MET A 26 7.23 0.81 -14.34
C MET A 26 8.42 1.33 -15.18
N LEU A 27 9.64 1.00 -14.78
CA LEU A 27 10.86 1.38 -15.53
C LEU A 27 11.04 0.60 -16.84
N SER A 28 10.60 -0.66 -16.90
CA SER A 28 10.92 -1.57 -18.01
C SER A 28 10.34 -1.13 -19.35
N GLY A 29 9.14 -0.58 -19.37
CA GLY A 29 8.44 -0.21 -20.61
C GLY A 29 9.22 0.78 -21.48
N SER A 30 9.65 1.88 -20.89
CA SER A 30 10.44 2.90 -21.60
C SER A 30 11.80 2.38 -22.05
N VAL A 31 12.46 1.57 -21.20
CA VAL A 31 13.75 0.95 -21.54
C VAL A 31 13.63 -0.01 -22.73
N ILE A 32 12.60 -0.86 -22.74
CA ILE A 32 12.34 -1.81 -23.83
C ILE A 32 12.12 -1.08 -25.15
N VAL A 33 11.22 -0.09 -25.16
CA VAL A 33 10.88 0.65 -26.38
C VAL A 33 12.07 1.50 -26.85
N GLY A 34 12.76 2.17 -25.93
CA GLY A 34 13.94 2.97 -26.27
C GLY A 34 15.05 2.14 -26.93
N ASN A 35 15.30 0.92 -26.46
CA ASN A 35 16.35 0.05 -27.02
C ASN A 35 15.94 -0.69 -28.30
N LEU A 36 14.67 -1.08 -28.45
CA LEU A 36 14.23 -1.93 -29.58
C LEU A 36 13.60 -1.15 -30.72
N VAL A 37 12.94 -0.02 -30.44
CA VAL A 37 12.25 0.81 -31.45
C VAL A 37 13.02 2.11 -31.70
N GLY A 38 13.74 2.61 -30.68
CA GLY A 38 14.53 3.82 -30.78
C GLY A 38 13.81 5.08 -30.32
N ALA A 39 14.35 6.25 -30.69
CA ALA A 39 13.91 7.55 -30.17
C ALA A 39 12.45 7.88 -30.53
N ASP A 40 11.99 7.58 -31.75
CA ASP A 40 10.61 7.84 -32.17
C ASP A 40 9.60 6.99 -31.37
N GLY A 41 9.95 5.73 -31.08
CA GLY A 41 9.14 4.85 -30.24
C GLY A 41 9.03 5.37 -28.80
N LEU A 42 10.16 5.77 -28.22
CA LEU A 42 10.20 6.33 -26.86
C LEU A 42 9.42 7.64 -26.78
N ALA A 43 9.55 8.52 -27.79
CA ALA A 43 8.76 9.75 -27.87
C ALA A 43 7.26 9.47 -27.96
N GLY A 44 6.85 8.45 -28.74
CA GLY A 44 5.47 8.01 -28.85
C GLY A 44 4.89 7.53 -27.50
N VAL A 45 5.65 6.71 -26.75
CA VAL A 45 5.26 6.26 -25.39
C VAL A 45 5.13 7.44 -24.44
N ASN A 46 6.13 8.33 -24.40
CA ASN A 46 6.14 9.49 -23.52
C ASN A 46 4.96 10.44 -23.79
N THR A 47 4.54 10.55 -25.06
CA THR A 47 3.34 11.31 -25.44
C THR A 47 2.08 10.80 -24.72
N CYS A 48 1.98 9.48 -24.46
CA CYS A 48 0.83 8.85 -23.81
C CYS A 48 0.88 8.89 -22.27
N THR A 49 2.02 9.23 -21.66
CA THR A 49 2.23 9.21 -20.21
C THR A 49 1.19 10.00 -19.37
N PRO A 50 0.72 11.21 -19.79
CA PRO A 50 -0.28 11.94 -19.02
C PRO A 50 -1.60 11.17 -18.83
N VAL A 51 -2.01 10.39 -19.83
CA VAL A 51 -3.22 9.57 -19.77
C VAL A 51 -3.06 8.43 -18.76
N PHE A 52 -1.85 7.85 -18.69
CA PHE A 52 -1.54 6.83 -17.69
C PHE A 52 -1.69 7.36 -16.25
N GLY A 53 -1.22 8.57 -15.97
CA GLY A 53 -1.37 9.21 -14.66
C GLY A 53 -2.84 9.35 -14.23
N VAL A 54 -3.70 9.83 -15.14
CA VAL A 54 -5.15 9.97 -14.87
C VAL A 54 -5.80 8.60 -14.65
N ALA A 55 -5.46 7.60 -15.47
CA ALA A 55 -6.01 6.25 -15.34
C ALA A 55 -5.55 5.58 -14.03
N SER A 56 -4.31 5.77 -13.62
CA SER A 56 -3.77 5.28 -12.34
C SER A 56 -4.49 5.91 -11.16
N PHE A 57 -4.73 7.23 -11.19
CA PHE A 57 -5.55 7.90 -10.18
C PHE A 57 -6.93 7.26 -10.06
N LEU A 58 -7.63 7.06 -11.18
CA LEU A 58 -8.96 6.43 -11.18
C LEU A 58 -8.92 4.99 -10.69
N ALA A 59 -7.93 4.20 -11.12
CA ALA A 59 -7.79 2.80 -10.72
C ALA A 59 -7.52 2.64 -9.22
N SER A 60 -6.67 3.49 -8.64
CA SER A 60 -6.32 3.44 -7.21
C SER A 60 -7.49 3.85 -6.31
N LEU A 61 -8.49 4.60 -6.81
CA LEU A 61 -9.72 4.93 -6.06
C LEU A 61 -10.53 3.71 -5.58
N LEU A 62 -10.25 2.51 -6.09
CA LEU A 62 -10.93 1.28 -5.68
C LEU A 62 -10.02 0.32 -4.89
N SER A 63 -8.72 0.36 -5.11
CA SER A 63 -7.78 -0.65 -4.60
C SER A 63 -7.67 -0.62 -3.07
N VAL A 64 -7.02 0.40 -2.52
CA VAL A 64 -6.69 0.52 -1.09
C VAL A 64 -7.94 0.47 -0.21
N GLY A 65 -8.98 1.22 -0.59
CA GLY A 65 -10.23 1.24 0.17
C GLY A 65 -10.96 -0.10 0.18
N SER A 66 -10.93 -0.86 -0.93
CA SER A 66 -11.52 -2.20 -0.99
C SER A 66 -10.84 -3.15 -0.01
N GLY A 67 -9.50 -3.16 0.02
CA GLY A 67 -8.72 -3.97 0.95
C GLY A 67 -8.96 -3.58 2.41
N LEU A 68 -9.02 -2.27 2.71
CA LEU A 68 -9.25 -1.77 4.07
C LEU A 68 -10.66 -2.08 4.59
N VAL A 69 -11.70 -1.79 3.80
CA VAL A 69 -13.10 -2.03 4.20
C VAL A 69 -13.39 -3.53 4.30
N PHE A 70 -12.84 -4.34 3.39
CA PHE A 70 -12.87 -5.79 3.48
C PHE A 70 -12.23 -6.29 4.80
N SER A 71 -11.02 -5.82 5.11
CA SER A 71 -10.28 -6.22 6.32
C SER A 71 -11.01 -5.80 7.60
N ARG A 72 -11.65 -4.62 7.62
CA ARG A 72 -12.51 -4.17 8.73
C ARG A 72 -13.71 -5.10 8.93
N ALA A 73 -14.39 -5.47 7.84
CA ALA A 73 -15.52 -6.39 7.91
C ALA A 73 -15.08 -7.76 8.44
N MET A 74 -13.93 -8.25 7.99
CA MET A 74 -13.34 -9.50 8.51
C MET A 74 -12.93 -9.34 9.97
N GLY A 75 -12.39 -8.18 10.38
CA GLY A 75 -12.09 -7.84 11.77
C GLY A 75 -13.33 -7.89 12.67
N ALA A 76 -14.43 -7.34 12.18
CA ALA A 76 -15.72 -7.38 12.87
C ALA A 76 -16.42 -8.75 12.84
N PHE A 77 -15.79 -9.80 12.32
CA PHE A 77 -16.38 -11.14 12.10
C PHE A 77 -17.65 -11.11 11.23
N ASP A 78 -17.75 -10.12 10.33
CA ASP A 78 -18.85 -10.01 9.37
C ASP A 78 -18.42 -10.44 7.96
N ALA A 79 -18.30 -11.75 7.79
CA ALA A 79 -17.96 -12.36 6.49
C ALA A 79 -19.01 -12.06 5.40
N LYS A 80 -20.26 -11.72 5.79
CA LYS A 80 -21.32 -11.37 4.84
C LYS A 80 -21.05 -9.98 4.24
N ARG A 81 -20.71 -9.01 5.07
CA ARG A 81 -20.31 -7.66 4.64
C ARG A 81 -19.02 -7.73 3.82
N ALA A 82 -18.03 -8.51 4.25
CA ALA A 82 -16.78 -8.69 3.52
C ALA A 82 -17.03 -9.23 2.08
N ALA A 83 -17.86 -10.26 1.94
CA ALA A 83 -18.26 -10.78 0.62
C ALA A 83 -19.04 -9.75 -0.23
N GLY A 84 -19.84 -8.89 0.41
CA GLY A 84 -20.51 -7.76 -0.24
C GLY A 84 -19.52 -6.73 -0.78
N VAL A 85 -18.58 -6.32 0.04
CA VAL A 85 -17.48 -5.37 -0.33
C VAL A 85 -16.69 -5.93 -1.50
N PHE A 86 -16.27 -7.19 -1.44
CA PHE A 86 -15.60 -7.87 -2.56
C PHE A 86 -16.41 -7.77 -3.85
N SER A 87 -17.68 -8.19 -3.80
CA SER A 87 -18.53 -8.25 -5.00
C SER A 87 -18.74 -6.89 -5.64
N GLN A 88 -19.03 -5.86 -4.83
CA GLN A 88 -19.23 -4.50 -5.34
C GLN A 88 -17.94 -3.87 -5.87
N SER A 89 -16.81 -4.11 -5.21
CA SER A 89 -15.51 -3.59 -5.66
C SER A 89 -15.10 -4.16 -7.00
N VAL A 90 -15.29 -5.47 -7.22
CA VAL A 90 -15.01 -6.11 -8.52
C VAL A 90 -15.92 -5.56 -9.62
N VAL A 91 -17.24 -5.43 -9.36
CA VAL A 91 -18.17 -4.87 -10.34
C VAL A 91 -17.81 -3.42 -10.68
N MET A 92 -17.47 -2.62 -9.68
CA MET A 92 -17.04 -1.23 -9.89
C MET A 92 -15.73 -1.16 -10.67
N ALA A 93 -14.76 -2.03 -10.40
CA ALA A 93 -13.49 -2.06 -11.11
C ALA A 93 -13.66 -2.43 -12.59
N ILE A 94 -14.51 -3.41 -12.89
CA ILE A 94 -14.86 -3.77 -14.28
C ILE A 94 -15.59 -2.63 -14.98
N GLY A 95 -16.57 -2.00 -14.30
CA GLY A 95 -17.30 -0.86 -14.85
C GLY A 95 -16.42 0.34 -15.12
N LEU A 96 -15.51 0.66 -14.20
CA LEU A 96 -14.53 1.73 -14.37
C LEU A 96 -13.55 1.41 -15.51
N GLY A 97 -13.06 0.18 -15.59
CA GLY A 97 -12.20 -0.27 -16.69
C GLY A 97 -12.88 -0.13 -18.06
N ALA A 98 -14.15 -0.54 -18.17
CA ALA A 98 -14.93 -0.35 -19.38
C ALA A 98 -15.13 1.13 -19.75
N ALA A 99 -15.35 2.00 -18.75
CA ALA A 99 -15.47 3.43 -18.97
C ALA A 99 -14.13 4.05 -19.44
N VAL A 100 -13.01 3.64 -18.83
CA VAL A 100 -11.66 4.07 -19.25
C VAL A 100 -11.39 3.62 -20.69
N TYR A 101 -11.69 2.37 -21.03
CA TYR A 101 -11.53 1.86 -22.40
C TYR A 101 -12.32 2.67 -23.41
N ALA A 102 -13.61 2.93 -23.12
CA ALA A 102 -14.46 3.73 -23.99
C ALA A 102 -13.93 5.17 -24.15
N ALA A 103 -13.48 5.78 -23.05
CA ALA A 103 -12.88 7.12 -23.10
C ALA A 103 -11.60 7.14 -23.94
N MET A 104 -10.74 6.13 -23.82
CA MET A 104 -9.53 5.98 -24.61
C MET A 104 -9.84 5.85 -26.11
N GLN A 105 -10.84 5.01 -26.47
CA GLN A 105 -11.22 4.82 -27.88
C GLN A 105 -11.82 6.09 -28.50
N LEU A 106 -12.65 6.81 -27.73
CA LEU A 106 -13.26 8.06 -28.21
C LEU A 106 -12.28 9.24 -28.23
N GLY A 107 -11.30 9.24 -27.33
CA GLY A 107 -10.36 10.34 -27.14
C GLY A 107 -9.07 10.26 -27.95
N GLU A 108 -8.78 9.15 -28.61
CA GLU A 108 -7.49 8.89 -29.28
C GLU A 108 -7.08 10.03 -30.24
N CYS A 109 -7.91 10.29 -31.26
CA CYS A 109 -7.60 11.32 -32.26
C CYS A 109 -7.48 12.71 -31.62
N ALA A 110 -8.45 13.09 -30.77
CA ALA A 110 -8.46 14.40 -30.13
C ALA A 110 -7.24 14.63 -29.22
N PHE A 111 -6.80 13.58 -28.49
CA PHE A 111 -5.62 13.67 -27.64
C PHE A 111 -4.34 13.77 -28.45
N LEU A 112 -4.15 12.92 -29.47
CA LEU A 112 -2.96 12.94 -30.31
C LEU A 112 -2.86 14.25 -31.12
N ASP A 113 -3.98 14.78 -31.58
CA ASP A 113 -4.01 16.11 -32.24
C ASP A 113 -3.63 17.23 -31.27
N LEU A 114 -4.10 17.16 -30.00
CA LEU A 114 -3.76 18.14 -28.96
C LEU A 114 -2.27 18.14 -28.61
N THR A 115 -1.62 16.96 -28.66
CA THR A 115 -0.17 16.84 -28.38
C THR A 115 0.68 17.40 -29.54
N GLY A 116 0.12 17.56 -30.73
CA GLY A 116 0.80 18.11 -31.90
C GLY A 116 1.87 17.18 -32.50
N VAL A 117 1.92 15.91 -32.08
CA VAL A 117 2.86 14.92 -32.64
C VAL A 117 2.49 14.55 -34.07
N THR A 118 3.51 14.40 -34.95
CA THR A 118 3.34 14.09 -36.38
C THR A 118 4.34 13.03 -36.84
N GLY A 119 4.16 12.50 -38.05
CA GLY A 119 5.11 11.58 -38.69
C GLY A 119 5.28 10.26 -37.89
N ALA A 120 6.53 9.79 -37.80
CA ALA A 120 6.87 8.52 -37.17
C ALA A 120 6.49 8.47 -35.69
N VAL A 121 6.67 9.56 -34.95
CA VAL A 121 6.30 9.64 -33.52
C VAL A 121 4.79 9.44 -33.32
N ARG A 122 3.96 10.07 -34.17
CA ARG A 122 2.51 9.88 -34.14
C ARG A 122 2.12 8.43 -34.40
N GLN A 123 2.70 7.82 -35.42
CA GLN A 123 2.46 6.41 -35.75
C GLN A 123 2.80 5.48 -34.56
N GLN A 124 3.93 5.72 -33.89
CA GLN A 124 4.33 4.95 -32.72
C GLN A 124 3.38 5.17 -31.54
N ALA A 125 2.91 6.41 -31.34
CA ALA A 125 1.92 6.74 -30.31
C ALA A 125 0.57 6.03 -30.57
N GLU A 126 0.09 6.00 -31.82
CA GLU A 126 -1.15 5.29 -32.21
C GLU A 126 -1.03 3.77 -32.00
N HIS A 127 0.10 3.15 -32.39
CA HIS A 127 0.35 1.74 -32.14
C HIS A 127 0.39 1.42 -30.65
N TYR A 128 1.05 2.26 -29.84
CA TYR A 128 1.12 2.13 -28.40
C TYR A 128 -0.27 2.31 -27.75
N TRP A 129 -1.02 3.36 -28.15
CA TRP A 129 -2.33 3.72 -27.60
C TRP A 129 -3.34 2.59 -27.70
N ARG A 130 -3.38 1.90 -28.85
CA ARG A 130 -4.33 0.81 -29.10
C ARG A 130 -4.32 -0.26 -28.02
N TRP A 131 -3.14 -0.72 -27.60
CA TRP A 131 -3.00 -1.74 -26.58
C TRP A 131 -2.93 -1.15 -25.19
N GLN A 132 -2.44 0.06 -25.05
CA GLN A 132 -2.44 0.80 -23.80
C GLN A 132 -3.86 1.05 -23.29
N ALA A 133 -4.83 1.27 -24.17
CA ALA A 133 -6.24 1.35 -23.80
C ALA A 133 -6.74 0.05 -23.10
N VAL A 134 -6.28 -1.12 -23.56
CA VAL A 134 -6.59 -2.40 -22.91
C VAL A 134 -5.87 -2.53 -21.56
N VAL A 135 -4.60 -2.14 -21.47
CA VAL A 135 -3.84 -2.12 -20.20
C VAL A 135 -4.57 -1.29 -19.16
N LEU A 136 -4.96 -0.05 -19.52
CA LEU A 136 -5.62 0.88 -18.61
C LEU A 136 -7.05 0.43 -18.24
N ALA A 137 -7.73 -0.28 -19.13
CA ALA A 137 -9.03 -0.90 -18.84
C ALA A 137 -8.93 -2.05 -17.82
N LEU A 138 -7.84 -2.82 -17.84
CA LEU A 138 -7.61 -3.92 -16.90
C LEU A 138 -7.07 -3.45 -15.55
N LEU A 139 -6.39 -2.30 -15.52
CA LEU A 139 -5.69 -1.78 -14.35
C LEU A 139 -6.56 -1.68 -13.08
N PRO A 140 -7.79 -1.11 -13.10
CA PRO A 140 -8.64 -1.09 -11.90
C PRO A 140 -8.93 -2.48 -11.33
N SER A 141 -9.16 -3.47 -12.22
CA SER A 141 -9.45 -4.84 -11.82
C SER A 141 -8.22 -5.55 -11.25
N VAL A 142 -7.05 -5.33 -11.82
CA VAL A 142 -5.78 -5.89 -11.32
C VAL A 142 -5.50 -5.37 -9.93
N LEU A 143 -5.43 -4.04 -9.75
CA LEU A 143 -5.11 -3.42 -8.47
C LEU A 143 -6.13 -3.80 -7.37
N THR A 144 -7.42 -3.82 -7.71
CA THR A 144 -8.48 -4.17 -6.74
C THR A 144 -8.40 -5.63 -6.32
N LEU A 145 -8.17 -6.56 -7.26
CA LEU A 145 -8.07 -7.99 -6.94
C LEU A 145 -6.78 -8.32 -6.19
N GLU A 146 -5.64 -7.73 -6.55
CA GLU A 146 -4.38 -7.90 -5.82
C GLU A 146 -4.52 -7.45 -4.37
N ALA A 147 -5.11 -6.26 -4.14
CA ALA A 147 -5.36 -5.74 -2.80
C ALA A 147 -6.29 -6.65 -1.98
N LEU A 148 -7.37 -7.17 -2.58
CA LEU A 148 -8.33 -8.04 -1.91
C LEU A 148 -7.76 -9.44 -1.62
N VAL A 149 -7.00 -10.04 -2.54
CA VAL A 149 -6.30 -11.32 -2.32
C VAL A 149 -5.28 -11.19 -1.20
N TYR A 150 -4.54 -10.07 -1.17
CA TYR A 150 -3.60 -9.79 -0.10
C TYR A 150 -4.30 -9.56 1.25
N ALA A 151 -5.41 -8.83 1.24
CA ALA A 151 -6.24 -8.58 2.43
C ALA A 151 -6.90 -9.87 2.96
N ASP A 152 -7.20 -10.86 2.10
CA ASP A 152 -7.67 -12.20 2.50
C ASP A 152 -6.53 -13.09 3.04
N GLY A 153 -5.29 -12.62 2.95
CA GLY A 153 -4.11 -13.23 3.58
C GLY A 153 -3.34 -14.22 2.72
N ASP A 154 -3.59 -14.27 1.41
CA ASP A 154 -2.87 -15.16 0.50
C ASP A 154 -1.61 -14.48 -0.10
N GLY A 155 -0.61 -14.25 0.75
CA GLY A 155 0.66 -13.70 0.32
C GLY A 155 1.39 -14.55 -0.74
N ALA A 156 1.11 -15.85 -0.84
CA ALA A 156 1.71 -16.70 -1.87
C ALA A 156 1.15 -16.40 -3.26
N VAL A 157 -0.17 -16.18 -3.37
CA VAL A 157 -0.78 -15.77 -4.64
C VAL A 157 -0.35 -14.35 -4.99
N ALA A 158 -0.27 -13.43 -4.02
CA ALA A 158 0.22 -12.07 -4.26
C ALA A 158 1.67 -12.07 -4.80
N LEU A 159 2.58 -12.87 -4.22
CA LEU A 159 3.95 -13.03 -4.73
C LEU A 159 3.98 -13.64 -6.14
N LEU A 160 3.13 -14.63 -6.40
CA LEU A 160 3.05 -15.24 -7.73
C LEU A 160 2.52 -14.24 -8.75
N ALA A 161 1.49 -13.46 -8.41
CA ALA A 161 0.94 -12.40 -9.25
C ALA A 161 2.03 -11.36 -9.58
N GLY A 162 2.78 -10.89 -8.58
CA GLY A 162 3.92 -9.99 -8.77
C GLY A 162 5.02 -10.58 -9.65
N ALA A 163 5.38 -11.85 -9.45
CA ALA A 163 6.37 -12.53 -10.29
C ALA A 163 5.91 -12.64 -11.76
N VAL A 164 4.64 -13.01 -11.98
CA VAL A 164 4.04 -13.03 -13.33
C VAL A 164 4.02 -11.63 -13.93
N HIS A 165 3.72 -10.61 -13.13
CA HIS A 165 3.69 -9.22 -13.58
C HIS A 165 5.06 -8.77 -14.09
N VAL A 166 6.13 -8.96 -13.31
CA VAL A 166 7.50 -8.58 -13.74
C VAL A 166 7.97 -9.38 -14.94
N LEU A 167 7.89 -10.71 -14.86
CA LEU A 167 8.39 -11.57 -15.94
C LEU A 167 7.62 -11.35 -17.23
N GLY A 168 6.32 -11.09 -17.15
CA GLY A 168 5.49 -10.78 -18.30
C GLY A 168 5.73 -9.36 -18.83
N ALA A 169 5.71 -8.34 -17.98
CA ALA A 169 5.92 -6.95 -18.39
C ALA A 169 7.34 -6.69 -18.93
N THR A 170 8.33 -7.49 -18.54
CA THR A 170 9.66 -7.43 -19.13
C THR A 170 9.81 -8.41 -20.30
N GLY A 171 9.54 -9.70 -20.09
CA GLY A 171 9.77 -10.74 -21.11
C GLY A 171 8.79 -10.68 -22.28
N LEU A 172 7.47 -10.66 -22.02
CA LEU A 172 6.48 -10.59 -23.09
C LEU A 172 6.48 -9.23 -23.79
N ALA A 173 6.67 -8.12 -23.05
CA ALA A 173 6.78 -6.82 -23.67
C ALA A 173 7.99 -6.75 -24.58
N THR A 174 9.15 -7.26 -24.14
CA THR A 174 10.36 -7.35 -24.99
C THR A 174 10.12 -8.20 -26.24
N LEU A 175 9.55 -9.40 -26.06
CA LEU A 175 9.27 -10.31 -27.18
C LEU A 175 8.28 -9.72 -28.18
N CYS A 176 7.19 -9.14 -27.69
CA CYS A 176 6.17 -8.53 -28.54
C CYS A 176 6.70 -7.29 -29.26
N THR A 177 7.48 -6.42 -28.59
CA THR A 177 8.11 -5.25 -29.20
C THR A 177 9.13 -5.66 -30.27
N TRP A 178 9.97 -6.63 -29.98
CA TRP A 178 10.93 -7.16 -30.94
C TRP A 178 10.24 -7.75 -32.19
N ARG A 179 9.13 -8.45 -32.00
CA ARG A 179 8.39 -9.10 -33.09
C ARG A 179 7.54 -8.12 -33.89
N ALA A 180 6.95 -7.11 -33.26
CA ALA A 180 6.14 -6.08 -33.91
C ALA A 180 7.00 -5.01 -34.58
N GLY A 181 8.17 -4.70 -34.00
CA GLY A 181 9.03 -3.62 -34.47
C GLY A 181 8.51 -2.22 -34.16
N ASP A 182 7.51 -2.12 -33.24
CA ASP A 182 6.87 -0.87 -32.87
C ASP A 182 6.59 -0.79 -31.35
N ALA A 183 6.22 0.41 -30.88
CA ALA A 183 5.92 0.66 -29.47
C ALA A 183 4.63 -0.08 -28.98
N GLY A 184 3.72 -0.43 -29.88
CA GLY A 184 2.50 -1.18 -29.57
C GLY A 184 2.80 -2.58 -29.03
N GLY A 185 3.93 -3.18 -29.42
CA GLY A 185 4.38 -4.46 -28.88
C GLY A 185 4.56 -4.44 -27.36
N ALA A 186 5.08 -3.35 -26.78
CA ALA A 186 5.30 -3.22 -25.35
C ALA A 186 3.97 -3.22 -24.58
N SER A 187 3.01 -2.42 -25.01
CA SER A 187 1.69 -2.39 -24.38
C SER A 187 0.87 -3.67 -24.62
N LEU A 188 1.02 -4.34 -25.78
CA LEU A 188 0.44 -5.67 -26.01
C LEU A 188 0.97 -6.69 -25.00
N GLY A 189 2.30 -6.77 -24.84
CA GLY A 189 2.92 -7.68 -23.86
C GLY A 189 2.43 -7.41 -22.43
N THR A 190 2.31 -6.13 -22.06
CA THR A 190 1.76 -5.71 -20.77
C THR A 190 0.27 -6.09 -20.62
N ALA A 191 -0.55 -5.92 -21.67
CA ALA A 191 -1.96 -6.30 -21.63
C ALA A 191 -2.15 -7.82 -21.41
N VAL A 192 -1.37 -8.63 -22.13
CA VAL A 192 -1.37 -10.10 -21.93
C VAL A 192 -0.92 -10.46 -20.52
N THR A 193 0.09 -9.78 -20.01
CA THR A 193 0.58 -9.96 -18.64
C THR A 193 -0.49 -9.65 -17.61
N MET A 194 -1.22 -8.53 -17.74
CA MET A 194 -2.31 -8.18 -16.82
C MET A 194 -3.44 -9.21 -16.83
N MET A 195 -3.77 -9.78 -17.98
CA MET A 195 -4.73 -10.89 -18.05
C MET A 195 -4.21 -12.14 -17.31
N ALA A 196 -2.92 -12.44 -17.42
CA ALA A 196 -2.32 -13.54 -16.68
C ALA A 196 -2.33 -13.29 -15.16
N VAL A 197 -2.03 -12.06 -14.72
CA VAL A 197 -2.13 -11.64 -13.31
C VAL A 197 -3.56 -11.81 -12.78
N LEU A 198 -4.57 -11.37 -13.52
CA LEU A 198 -5.98 -11.58 -13.18
C LEU A 198 -6.32 -13.07 -13.05
N ALA A 199 -5.81 -13.92 -13.94
CA ALA A 199 -6.01 -15.36 -13.86
C ALA A 199 -5.35 -15.96 -12.60
N VAL A 200 -4.16 -15.51 -12.23
CA VAL A 200 -3.47 -15.90 -10.98
C VAL A 200 -4.28 -15.47 -9.76
N CYS A 201 -4.76 -14.23 -9.72
CA CYS A 201 -5.62 -13.76 -8.63
C CYS A 201 -6.93 -14.56 -8.57
N ALA A 202 -7.53 -14.90 -9.71
CA ALA A 202 -8.73 -15.71 -9.78
C ALA A 202 -8.52 -17.14 -9.25
N ALA A 203 -7.32 -17.70 -9.35
CA ALA A 203 -6.98 -19.01 -8.78
C ALA A 203 -7.13 -19.04 -7.24
N HIS A 204 -7.03 -17.88 -6.57
CA HIS A 204 -7.31 -17.77 -5.13
C HIS A 204 -8.75 -18.17 -4.78
N PHE A 205 -9.73 -17.94 -5.67
CA PHE A 205 -11.14 -18.28 -5.43
C PHE A 205 -11.37 -19.79 -5.32
N CYS A 206 -10.48 -20.60 -5.89
CA CYS A 206 -10.52 -22.05 -5.80
C CYS A 206 -9.93 -22.60 -4.48
N ARG A 207 -9.32 -21.76 -3.66
CA ARG A 207 -8.73 -22.18 -2.39
C ARG A 207 -9.79 -22.34 -1.32
N ALA A 208 -9.66 -23.39 -0.49
CA ALA A 208 -10.61 -23.69 0.58
C ALA A 208 -10.74 -22.57 1.62
N ASN A 209 -9.64 -21.83 1.86
CA ASN A 209 -9.59 -20.77 2.86
C ASN A 209 -9.94 -19.37 2.30
N SER A 210 -10.37 -19.26 1.04
CA SER A 210 -10.77 -17.98 0.46
C SER A 210 -12.13 -17.53 1.00
N HIS A 211 -12.17 -16.27 1.46
CA HIS A 211 -13.40 -15.60 1.87
C HIS A 211 -13.97 -14.70 0.77
N LEU A 212 -13.26 -14.58 -0.36
CA LEU A 212 -13.68 -13.82 -1.54
C LEU A 212 -14.80 -14.58 -2.27
N ARG A 213 -16.05 -14.31 -1.89
CA ARG A 213 -17.24 -14.96 -2.43
C ARG A 213 -18.18 -13.94 -3.06
N PHE A 214 -18.62 -14.18 -4.27
CA PHE A 214 -19.63 -13.32 -4.90
C PHE A 214 -20.96 -13.40 -4.16
N ARG A 215 -21.46 -12.23 -3.78
CA ARG A 215 -22.75 -12.06 -3.12
C ARG A 215 -23.51 -10.88 -3.72
N LYS A 216 -24.80 -11.06 -3.97
CA LYS A 216 -25.70 -9.98 -4.40
C LYS A 216 -26.01 -9.07 -3.20
N HIS A 217 -25.05 -8.22 -2.87
CA HIS A 217 -25.21 -7.23 -1.80
C HIS A 217 -24.45 -5.97 -2.22
N PHE A 218 -25.19 -4.88 -2.40
CA PHE A 218 -24.65 -3.57 -2.72
C PHE A 218 -25.04 -2.60 -1.59
N SER A 219 -24.04 -2.03 -0.95
CA SER A 219 -24.20 -1.06 0.12
C SER A 219 -23.59 0.28 -0.31
N ALA A 220 -24.43 1.31 -0.45
CA ALA A 220 -23.94 2.65 -0.75
C ALA A 220 -23.00 3.21 0.32
N ALA A 221 -23.19 2.78 1.58
CA ALA A 221 -22.29 3.13 2.68
C ALA A 221 -20.89 2.53 2.48
N ASP A 222 -20.82 1.24 2.13
CA ASP A 222 -19.54 0.56 1.89
C ASP A 222 -18.83 1.11 0.64
N ILE A 223 -19.59 1.44 -0.43
CA ILE A 223 -19.04 2.11 -1.61
C ILE A 223 -18.42 3.46 -1.24
N ARG A 224 -19.16 4.28 -0.47
CA ARG A 224 -18.68 5.58 -0.02
C ARG A 224 -17.43 5.44 0.87
N GLU A 225 -17.42 4.47 1.77
CA GLU A 225 -16.28 4.20 2.64
C GLU A 225 -15.05 3.76 1.84
N THR A 226 -15.24 2.87 0.84
CA THR A 226 -14.19 2.42 -0.08
C THR A 226 -13.58 3.58 -0.85
N LEU A 227 -14.40 4.37 -1.52
CA LEU A 227 -13.92 5.51 -2.31
C LEU A 227 -13.25 6.57 -1.42
N ALA A 228 -13.83 6.84 -0.26
CA ALA A 228 -13.28 7.80 0.69
C ALA A 228 -11.92 7.34 1.24
N ALA A 229 -11.78 6.06 1.59
CA ALA A 229 -10.52 5.51 2.09
C ALA A 229 -9.41 5.54 1.03
N SER A 230 -9.74 5.28 -0.23
CA SER A 230 -8.76 5.31 -1.32
C SER A 230 -8.35 6.72 -1.75
N LEU A 231 -9.16 7.74 -1.45
CA LEU A 231 -8.93 9.10 -1.97
C LEU A 231 -7.56 9.67 -1.55
N ALA A 232 -7.12 9.40 -0.31
CA ALA A 232 -5.84 9.90 0.17
C ALA A 232 -4.66 9.28 -0.59
N ASP A 233 -4.76 8.00 -0.89
CA ASP A 233 -3.76 7.27 -1.66
C ASP A 233 -3.77 7.72 -3.12
N SER A 234 -4.92 7.76 -3.75
CA SER A 234 -5.07 8.19 -5.15
C SER A 234 -4.58 9.63 -5.38
N THR A 235 -4.74 10.53 -4.40
CA THR A 235 -4.30 11.93 -4.49
C THR A 235 -2.79 12.05 -4.77
N ILE A 236 -1.99 11.05 -4.42
CA ILE A 236 -0.54 11.03 -4.68
C ILE A 236 -0.23 11.25 -6.18
N TYR A 237 -0.98 10.61 -7.08
CA TYR A 237 -0.76 10.71 -8.53
C TYR A 237 -0.95 12.14 -9.06
N LEU A 238 -1.95 12.86 -8.53
CA LEU A 238 -2.21 14.26 -8.92
C LEU A 238 -1.17 15.19 -8.32
N CYS A 239 -0.82 15.01 -7.05
CA CYS A 239 0.19 15.82 -6.38
C CYS A 239 1.56 15.65 -7.02
N TRP A 240 1.94 14.40 -7.33
CA TRP A 240 3.20 14.10 -8.00
C TRP A 240 3.30 14.76 -9.39
N GLY A 241 2.28 14.62 -10.21
CA GLY A 241 2.23 15.28 -11.51
C GLY A 241 2.36 16.80 -11.42
N ALA A 242 1.68 17.42 -10.44
CA ALA A 242 1.76 18.85 -10.19
C ALA A 242 3.15 19.27 -9.69
N LEU A 243 3.77 18.50 -8.79
CA LEU A 243 5.13 18.74 -8.28
C LEU A 243 6.15 18.73 -9.42
N VAL A 244 6.14 17.67 -10.24
CA VAL A 244 7.06 17.53 -11.38
C VAL A 244 6.89 18.69 -12.37
N PHE A 245 5.64 19.09 -12.64
CA PHE A 245 5.36 20.24 -13.51
C PHE A 245 5.94 21.54 -12.95
N VAL A 246 5.70 21.83 -11.67
CA VAL A 246 6.19 23.06 -11.02
C VAL A 246 7.72 23.10 -11.01
N VAL A 247 8.35 21.99 -10.64
CA VAL A 247 9.82 21.90 -10.57
C VAL A 247 10.46 22.05 -11.95
N ASN A 248 9.93 21.36 -12.98
CA ASN A 248 10.42 21.50 -14.35
C ASN A 248 10.30 22.95 -14.84
N ARG A 249 9.14 23.60 -14.64
CA ARG A 249 8.94 24.99 -15.04
C ARG A 249 9.90 25.94 -14.34
N PHE A 250 10.11 25.74 -13.03
CA PHE A 250 11.03 26.54 -12.24
C PHE A 250 12.48 26.35 -12.71
N ALA A 251 12.91 25.10 -12.88
CA ALA A 251 14.27 24.76 -13.34
C ALA A 251 14.57 25.38 -14.71
N VAL A 252 13.68 25.19 -15.69
CA VAL A 252 13.85 25.74 -17.03
C VAL A 252 13.85 27.27 -17.03
N ALA A 253 12.93 27.89 -16.30
CA ALA A 253 12.82 29.36 -16.26
C ALA A 253 14.05 30.04 -15.64
N LYS A 254 14.70 29.39 -14.66
CA LYS A 254 15.79 29.99 -13.92
C LYS A 254 17.18 29.54 -14.37
N TYR A 255 17.34 28.27 -14.70
CA TYR A 255 18.63 27.64 -14.96
C TYR A 255 18.79 27.12 -16.41
N GLY A 256 17.69 27.14 -17.18
CA GLY A 256 17.70 26.65 -18.56
C GLY A 256 17.38 25.16 -18.68
N GLN A 257 17.31 24.68 -19.94
CA GLN A 257 16.92 23.29 -20.25
C GLN A 257 18.00 22.26 -19.89
N ASP A 258 19.26 22.69 -19.75
CA ASP A 258 20.40 21.83 -19.45
C ASP A 258 20.30 21.19 -18.04
N LEU A 259 19.43 21.71 -17.18
CA LEU A 259 19.16 21.14 -15.84
C LEU A 259 18.16 19.99 -15.87
N LEU A 260 17.35 19.84 -16.93
CA LEU A 260 16.28 18.84 -17.01
C LEU A 260 16.74 17.40 -16.77
N PRO A 261 17.93 16.94 -17.24
CA PRO A 261 18.41 15.60 -16.95
C PRO A 261 18.61 15.34 -15.44
N LEU A 262 19.08 16.35 -14.69
CA LEU A 262 19.23 16.24 -13.24
C LEU A 262 17.88 16.27 -12.52
N VAL A 263 16.91 17.05 -13.01
CA VAL A 263 15.52 17.02 -12.49
C VAL A 263 14.88 15.67 -12.75
N ALA A 264 15.07 15.09 -13.92
CA ALA A 264 14.57 13.75 -14.23
C ALA A 264 15.20 12.67 -13.32
N LEU A 265 16.52 12.77 -13.08
CA LEU A 265 17.19 11.89 -12.11
C LEU A 265 16.59 12.03 -10.71
N ALA A 266 16.42 13.27 -10.23
CA ALA A 266 15.80 13.54 -8.94
C ALA A 266 14.39 12.96 -8.84
N ALA A 267 13.57 13.15 -9.89
CA ALA A 267 12.22 12.58 -9.98
C ALA A 267 12.25 11.06 -9.86
N SER A 268 13.14 10.36 -10.58
CA SER A 268 13.26 8.89 -10.51
C SER A 268 13.72 8.40 -9.13
N ILE A 269 14.59 9.14 -8.43
CA ILE A 269 14.97 8.81 -7.05
C ILE A 269 13.78 8.99 -6.10
N VAL A 270 12.96 10.02 -6.29
CA VAL A 270 11.74 10.21 -5.50
C VAL A 270 10.70 9.13 -5.82
N GLU A 271 10.51 8.78 -7.09
CA GLU A 271 9.62 7.67 -7.50
C GLU A 271 10.05 6.32 -6.91
N PHE A 272 11.35 6.09 -6.73
CA PHE A 272 11.83 4.88 -6.05
C PHE A 272 11.25 4.73 -4.64
N SER A 273 10.83 5.83 -3.99
CA SER A 273 10.16 5.78 -2.68
C SER A 273 8.86 4.95 -2.65
N ILE A 274 8.29 4.59 -3.81
CA ILE A 274 7.13 3.69 -3.91
C ILE A 274 7.41 2.32 -3.26
N VAL A 275 8.68 1.92 -3.13
CA VAL A 275 9.06 0.69 -2.43
C VAL A 275 8.60 0.72 -0.97
N PHE A 276 8.57 1.90 -0.34
CA PHE A 276 8.11 2.09 1.04
C PHE A 276 6.59 1.91 1.20
N ASP A 277 5.81 1.90 0.11
CA ASP A 277 4.40 1.53 0.16
C ASP A 277 4.19 0.08 0.64
N GLY A 278 5.22 -0.76 0.57
CA GLY A 278 5.21 -2.08 1.19
C GLY A 278 4.84 -2.04 2.68
N VAL A 279 5.26 -1.01 3.42
CA VAL A 279 4.85 -0.79 4.82
C VAL A 279 3.35 -0.49 4.90
N GLY A 280 2.85 0.37 4.02
CA GLY A 280 1.42 0.70 3.92
C GLY A 280 0.57 -0.51 3.56
N GLU A 281 0.98 -1.27 2.57
CA GLU A 281 0.31 -2.48 2.11
C GLU A 281 0.23 -3.56 3.22
N ALA A 282 1.26 -3.72 4.04
CA ALA A 282 1.22 -4.60 5.19
C ALA A 282 0.32 -4.06 6.33
N LEU A 283 0.25 -2.74 6.47
CA LEU A 283 -0.53 -2.06 7.50
C LEU A 283 -2.04 -2.13 7.22
N ILE A 284 -2.49 -2.02 5.96
CA ILE A 284 -3.90 -1.99 5.56
C ILE A 284 -4.68 -3.20 6.07
N PRO A 285 -4.33 -4.46 5.73
CA PRO A 285 -5.14 -5.60 6.13
C PRO A 285 -5.05 -5.85 7.65
N LEU A 286 -3.87 -5.66 8.23
CA LEU A 286 -3.67 -5.92 9.66
C LEU A 286 -4.32 -4.83 10.52
N GLY A 287 -4.14 -3.57 10.13
CA GLY A 287 -4.75 -2.42 10.79
C GLY A 287 -6.26 -2.41 10.63
N GLY A 288 -6.78 -2.70 9.43
CA GLY A 288 -8.22 -2.84 9.19
C GLY A 288 -8.85 -3.95 10.04
N MET A 289 -8.16 -5.08 10.19
CA MET A 289 -8.62 -6.17 11.05
C MET A 289 -8.70 -5.75 12.51
N TYR A 290 -7.63 -5.15 13.07
CA TYR A 290 -7.64 -4.67 14.47
C TYR A 290 -8.62 -3.53 14.71
N ASP A 291 -8.82 -2.65 13.71
CA ASP A 291 -9.82 -1.60 13.77
C ASP A 291 -11.24 -2.18 13.80
N GLY A 292 -11.54 -3.16 12.95
CA GLY A 292 -12.81 -3.90 12.96
C GLY A 292 -13.09 -4.67 14.26
N GLU A 293 -12.04 -5.12 14.94
CA GLU A 293 -12.12 -5.73 16.27
C GLU A 293 -12.30 -4.70 17.39
N GLY A 294 -11.97 -3.43 17.16
CA GLY A 294 -11.88 -2.41 18.20
C GLY A 294 -10.65 -2.57 19.11
N ASN A 295 -9.65 -3.35 18.68
CA ASN A 295 -8.42 -3.62 19.45
C ASN A 295 -7.45 -2.43 19.37
N ARG A 296 -7.68 -1.42 20.22
CA ARG A 296 -6.85 -0.20 20.29
C ARG A 296 -5.41 -0.46 20.74
N PRO A 297 -5.12 -1.32 21.74
CA PRO A 297 -3.76 -1.67 22.11
C PRO A 297 -2.93 -2.22 20.94
N ALA A 298 -3.47 -3.21 20.22
CA ALA A 298 -2.80 -3.78 19.04
C ALA A 298 -2.58 -2.75 17.94
N LEU A 299 -3.57 -1.88 17.65
CA LEU A 299 -3.41 -0.78 16.69
C LEU A 299 -2.31 0.20 17.08
N ARG A 300 -2.16 0.54 18.36
CA ARG A 300 -1.07 1.41 18.82
C ARG A 300 0.29 0.73 18.70
N GLU A 301 0.38 -0.55 19.06
CA GLU A 301 1.60 -1.33 18.91
C GLU A 301 1.98 -1.46 17.42
N LEU A 302 1.01 -1.73 16.56
CA LEU A 302 1.18 -1.82 15.11
C LEU A 302 1.71 -0.50 14.54
N ALA A 303 1.09 0.64 14.90
CA ALA A 303 1.52 1.96 14.46
C ALA A 303 2.96 2.29 14.89
N GLY A 304 3.30 2.03 16.16
CA GLY A 304 4.66 2.26 16.67
C GLY A 304 5.72 1.38 16.01
N TRP A 305 5.37 0.11 15.78
CA TRP A 305 6.28 -0.84 15.14
C TRP A 305 6.47 -0.55 13.66
N SER A 306 5.38 -0.31 12.91
CA SER A 306 5.45 0.04 11.49
C SER A 306 6.21 1.34 11.24
N ALA A 307 6.07 2.36 12.10
CA ALA A 307 6.88 3.57 12.03
C ALA A 307 8.38 3.30 12.24
N THR A 308 8.71 2.45 13.21
CA THR A 308 10.11 2.05 13.46
C THR A 308 10.69 1.34 12.23
N VAL A 309 9.93 0.40 11.67
CA VAL A 309 10.37 -0.37 10.49
C VAL A 309 10.49 0.53 9.27
N ALA A 310 9.52 1.43 9.03
CA ALA A 310 9.58 2.39 7.91
C ALA A 310 10.85 3.26 7.97
N VAL A 311 11.18 3.78 9.14
CA VAL A 311 12.42 4.58 9.31
C VAL A 311 13.66 3.72 9.06
N LEU A 312 13.71 2.49 9.57
CA LEU A 312 14.84 1.58 9.35
C LEU A 312 14.99 1.20 7.86
N GLU A 313 13.89 0.93 7.17
CA GLU A 313 13.86 0.65 5.73
C GLU A 313 14.35 1.87 4.94
N GLY A 314 13.84 3.06 5.26
CA GLY A 314 14.29 4.31 4.64
C GLY A 314 15.76 4.60 4.88
N LEU A 315 16.29 4.34 6.10
CA LEU A 315 17.72 4.47 6.41
C LEU A 315 18.56 3.46 5.60
N ALA A 316 18.11 2.21 5.50
CA ALA A 316 18.82 1.18 4.74
C ALA A 316 18.86 1.52 3.25
N CYS A 317 17.72 1.88 2.65
CA CYS A 317 17.64 2.32 1.26
C CYS A 317 18.46 3.58 1.01
N GLY A 318 18.38 4.57 1.90
CA GLY A 318 19.18 5.79 1.82
C GLY A 318 20.69 5.51 1.87
N ALA A 319 21.13 4.62 2.76
CA ALA A 319 22.54 4.21 2.83
C ALA A 319 23.02 3.51 1.54
N VAL A 320 22.18 2.63 0.96
CA VAL A 320 22.48 1.96 -0.31
C VAL A 320 22.55 2.96 -1.45
N LEU A 321 21.57 3.86 -1.59
CA LEU A 321 21.57 4.91 -2.61
C LEU A 321 22.77 5.83 -2.47
N PHE A 322 23.12 6.23 -1.25
CA PHE A 322 24.28 7.08 -0.97
C PHE A 322 25.60 6.40 -1.39
N ALA A 323 25.75 5.12 -1.06
CA ALA A 323 26.93 4.34 -1.40
C ALA A 323 27.05 4.07 -2.92
N LEU A 324 25.91 3.75 -3.56
CA LEU A 324 25.87 3.45 -5.00
C LEU A 324 25.67 4.69 -5.89
N ALA A 325 25.62 5.90 -5.32
CA ALA A 325 25.38 7.14 -6.07
C ALA A 325 26.30 7.30 -7.29
N PRO A 326 27.64 7.06 -7.21
CA PRO A 326 28.51 7.18 -8.39
C PRO A 326 28.19 6.15 -9.48
N GLN A 327 27.78 4.93 -9.11
CA GLN A 327 27.43 3.88 -10.05
C GLN A 327 26.10 4.21 -10.74
N ILE A 328 25.10 4.62 -9.96
CA ILE A 328 23.78 5.01 -10.46
C ILE A 328 23.91 6.18 -11.43
N ALA A 329 24.63 7.24 -11.05
CA ALA A 329 24.83 8.41 -11.90
C ALA A 329 25.48 8.06 -13.24
N ARG A 330 26.46 7.15 -13.26
CA ARG A 330 27.12 6.70 -14.52
C ARG A 330 26.22 5.91 -15.45
N HIS A 331 25.22 5.21 -14.93
CA HIS A 331 24.35 4.31 -15.72
C HIS A 331 22.98 4.92 -16.03
N TYR A 332 22.58 6.00 -15.31
CA TYR A 332 21.26 6.59 -15.46
C TYR A 332 21.08 7.33 -16.80
N GLY A 333 22.11 8.01 -17.27
CA GLY A 333 22.03 8.77 -18.50
C GLY A 333 23.37 9.38 -18.92
N ASP A 334 23.40 9.90 -20.15
CA ASP A 334 24.54 10.65 -20.64
C ASP A 334 24.43 12.11 -20.16
N PHE A 335 25.10 12.42 -19.04
CA PHE A 335 25.21 13.78 -18.54
C PHE A 335 26.27 14.61 -19.30
N GLY A 336 26.75 14.09 -20.45
CA GLY A 336 27.80 14.69 -21.26
C GLY A 336 29.21 14.37 -20.74
N PRO A 337 30.25 14.77 -21.50
CA PRO A 337 31.63 14.43 -21.19
C PRO A 337 32.23 15.18 -20.01
N SER A 338 31.49 16.10 -19.35
CA SER A 338 32.00 16.89 -18.23
C SER A 338 31.93 16.10 -16.92
N ALA A 339 33.09 15.94 -16.28
CA ALA A 339 33.19 15.34 -14.94
C ALA A 339 32.38 16.12 -13.87
N GLU A 340 32.12 17.39 -14.10
CA GLU A 340 31.36 18.30 -13.25
C GLU A 340 29.88 17.87 -13.17
N ARG A 341 29.21 17.66 -14.31
CA ARG A 341 27.79 17.21 -14.35
C ARG A 341 27.59 15.84 -13.74
N LEU A 342 28.57 14.95 -13.87
CA LEU A 342 28.54 13.66 -13.17
C LEU A 342 28.64 13.85 -11.64
N GLY A 343 29.48 14.80 -11.20
CA GLY A 343 29.58 15.20 -9.79
C GLY A 343 28.25 15.73 -9.24
N ASP A 344 27.57 16.59 -10.00
CA ASP A 344 26.24 17.12 -9.65
C ASP A 344 25.20 15.99 -9.51
N ALA A 345 25.17 15.05 -10.47
CA ALA A 345 24.27 13.89 -10.41
C ALA A 345 24.50 13.04 -9.15
N VAL A 346 25.77 12.79 -8.77
CA VAL A 346 26.12 12.09 -7.53
C VAL A 346 25.64 12.91 -6.31
N GLY A 347 25.78 14.23 -6.35
CA GLY A 347 25.30 15.14 -5.31
C GLY A 347 23.79 15.05 -5.12
N VAL A 348 23.02 15.10 -6.21
CA VAL A 348 21.56 14.95 -6.21
C VAL A 348 21.13 13.65 -5.54
N ILE A 349 21.72 12.51 -5.95
CA ILE A 349 21.39 11.19 -5.39
C ILE A 349 21.68 11.17 -3.88
N ARG A 350 22.83 11.70 -3.43
CA ARG A 350 23.20 11.69 -2.02
C ARG A 350 22.32 12.60 -1.15
N ILE A 351 21.93 13.76 -1.66
CA ILE A 351 21.03 14.68 -0.95
C ILE A 351 19.66 14.03 -0.79
N LEU A 352 19.11 13.42 -1.84
CA LEU A 352 17.81 12.75 -1.80
C LEU A 352 17.85 11.45 -0.99
N ALA A 353 18.98 10.73 -0.98
CA ALA A 353 19.17 9.56 -0.12
C ALA A 353 18.96 9.89 1.37
N PHE A 354 19.35 11.10 1.81
CA PHE A 354 19.09 11.59 3.16
C PHE A 354 17.58 11.78 3.46
N ALA A 355 16.77 12.05 2.44
CA ALA A 355 15.32 12.22 2.60
C ALA A 355 14.55 10.88 2.74
N MET A 356 15.15 9.74 2.36
CA MET A 356 14.47 8.42 2.31
C MET A 356 13.78 8.01 3.63
N PRO A 357 14.38 8.13 4.82
CA PRO A 357 13.70 7.75 6.06
C PRO A 357 12.48 8.61 6.37
N PHE A 358 12.46 9.88 5.95
CA PHE A 358 11.32 10.78 6.11
C PHE A 358 10.21 10.42 5.11
N MET A 359 10.56 10.06 3.88
CA MET A 359 9.62 9.60 2.87
C MET A 359 8.94 8.30 3.30
N ALA A 360 9.71 7.31 3.77
CA ALA A 360 9.19 6.05 4.27
C ALA A 360 8.24 6.24 5.47
N LEU A 361 8.61 7.10 6.41
CA LEU A 361 7.75 7.44 7.55
C LEU A 361 6.44 8.10 7.10
N LEU A 362 6.50 9.01 6.13
CA LEU A 362 5.32 9.70 5.61
C LEU A 362 4.36 8.75 4.88
N MET A 363 4.87 7.78 4.11
CA MET A 363 4.06 6.73 3.47
C MET A 363 3.30 5.92 4.53
N MET A 364 4.01 5.45 5.54
CA MET A 364 3.40 4.75 6.68
C MET A 364 2.35 5.59 7.40
N LEU A 365 2.64 6.87 7.69
CA LEU A 365 1.71 7.75 8.40
C LEU A 365 0.44 8.02 7.60
N ASN A 366 0.56 8.20 6.29
CA ASN A 366 -0.60 8.35 5.40
C ASN A 366 -1.56 7.16 5.55
N THR A 367 -1.04 5.94 5.37
CA THR A 367 -1.84 4.72 5.50
C THR A 367 -2.38 4.52 6.91
N HIS A 368 -1.58 4.83 7.94
CA HIS A 368 -2.03 4.74 9.33
C HIS A 368 -3.26 5.62 9.61
N TYR A 369 -3.24 6.88 9.13
CA TYR A 369 -4.38 7.79 9.33
C TYR A 369 -5.62 7.38 8.53
N LEU A 370 -5.46 6.66 7.43
CA LEU A 370 -6.57 5.99 6.73
C LEU A 370 -7.18 4.89 7.59
N VAL A 371 -6.35 4.03 8.17
CA VAL A 371 -6.78 2.92 9.03
C VAL A 371 -7.58 3.42 10.22
N VAL A 372 -7.18 4.52 10.86
CA VAL A 372 -7.85 5.07 12.04
C VAL A 372 -8.97 6.09 11.71
N HIS A 373 -9.56 6.01 10.53
CA HIS A 373 -10.70 6.85 10.09
C HIS A 373 -10.42 8.37 10.09
N ARG A 374 -9.17 8.79 9.87
CA ARG A 374 -8.78 10.21 9.79
C ARG A 374 -8.52 10.66 8.35
N LEU A 375 -9.45 10.33 7.46
CA LEU A 375 -9.33 10.57 6.02
C LEU A 375 -8.93 12.01 5.64
N PRO A 376 -9.58 13.10 6.12
CA PRO A 376 -9.16 14.45 5.72
C PRO A 376 -7.72 14.76 6.15
N PHE A 377 -7.29 14.17 7.26
CA PHE A 377 -5.93 14.33 7.73
C PHE A 377 -4.93 13.51 6.90
N ALA A 378 -5.26 12.28 6.51
CA ALA A 378 -4.46 11.48 5.59
C ALA A 378 -4.26 12.21 4.25
N VAL A 379 -5.35 12.74 3.64
CA VAL A 379 -5.26 13.57 2.41
C VAL A 379 -4.33 14.76 2.62
N SER A 380 -4.43 15.46 3.77
CA SER A 380 -3.55 16.60 4.04
C SER A 380 -2.08 16.19 4.15
N VAL A 381 -1.79 15.02 4.72
CA VAL A 381 -0.41 14.47 4.79
C VAL A 381 0.12 14.19 3.38
N THR A 382 -0.69 13.58 2.51
CA THR A 382 -0.33 13.35 1.10
C THR A 382 -0.02 14.68 0.39
N VAL A 383 -0.91 15.66 0.49
CA VAL A 383 -0.73 16.97 -0.18
C VAL A 383 0.52 17.69 0.35
N MET A 384 0.77 17.65 1.66
CA MET A 384 1.97 18.25 2.24
C MET A 384 3.24 17.53 1.78
N LYS A 385 3.22 16.19 1.74
CA LYS A 385 4.35 15.34 1.35
C LYS A 385 4.69 15.46 -0.13
N ASP A 386 3.68 15.33 -1.00
CA ASP A 386 3.90 15.14 -2.43
C ASP A 386 3.75 16.42 -3.26
N LEU A 387 3.38 17.55 -2.64
CA LEU A 387 3.23 18.81 -3.36
C LEU A 387 3.73 20.01 -2.57
N VAL A 388 3.10 20.35 -1.45
CA VAL A 388 3.28 21.67 -0.81
C VAL A 388 4.68 21.85 -0.25
N CYS A 389 5.14 20.96 0.63
CA CYS A 389 6.44 21.11 1.28
C CYS A 389 7.62 20.99 0.30
N PRO A 390 7.67 20.01 -0.64
CA PRO A 390 8.70 19.97 -1.66
C PRO A 390 8.70 21.19 -2.59
N CYS A 391 7.51 21.67 -3.05
CA CYS A 391 7.43 22.89 -3.85
C CYS A 391 7.99 24.10 -3.11
N ILE A 392 7.56 24.31 -1.85
CA ILE A 392 8.05 25.43 -1.05
C ILE A 392 9.57 25.33 -0.86
N GLY A 393 10.08 24.14 -0.53
CA GLY A 393 11.50 23.89 -0.36
C GLY A 393 12.30 24.22 -1.63
N VAL A 394 11.87 23.69 -2.77
CA VAL A 394 12.52 23.92 -4.07
C VAL A 394 12.49 25.40 -4.46
N LEU A 395 11.34 26.06 -4.34
CA LEU A 395 11.20 27.47 -4.72
C LEU A 395 12.01 28.39 -3.80
N ALA A 396 12.04 28.10 -2.50
CA ALA A 396 12.75 28.91 -1.51
C ALA A 396 14.27 28.76 -1.63
N LEU A 397 14.79 27.53 -1.65
CA LEU A 397 16.24 27.28 -1.67
C LEU A 397 16.82 27.29 -3.08
N GLY A 398 16.13 26.75 -4.07
CA GLY A 398 16.49 26.81 -5.48
C GLY A 398 16.47 28.23 -6.07
N GLY A 399 15.89 29.20 -5.33
CA GLY A 399 15.97 30.61 -5.65
C GLY A 399 17.36 31.22 -5.53
N ALA A 400 18.24 30.68 -4.70
CA ALA A 400 19.59 31.19 -4.47
C ALA A 400 20.62 30.59 -5.45
N GLU A 401 20.65 29.27 -5.57
CA GLU A 401 21.62 28.53 -6.38
C GLU A 401 21.02 27.20 -6.89
N GLU A 402 21.63 26.61 -7.93
CA GLU A 402 21.16 25.36 -8.55
C GLU A 402 21.07 24.20 -7.53
N ALA A 403 22.11 24.01 -6.71
CA ALA A 403 22.13 22.99 -5.66
C ALA A 403 20.99 23.15 -4.64
N GLY A 404 20.48 24.37 -4.45
CA GLY A 404 19.35 24.67 -3.59
C GLY A 404 18.07 23.95 -3.99
N ILE A 405 17.90 23.57 -5.26
CA ILE A 405 16.75 22.74 -5.71
C ILE A 405 16.74 21.41 -4.98
N TRP A 406 17.87 20.72 -4.91
CA TRP A 406 18.00 19.39 -4.33
C TRP A 406 17.90 19.43 -2.81
N PHE A 407 18.55 20.43 -2.19
CA PHE A 407 18.37 20.67 -0.75
C PHE A 407 16.92 21.05 -0.41
N GLY A 408 16.25 21.78 -1.31
CA GLY A 408 14.85 22.14 -1.17
C GLY A 408 13.93 20.93 -1.16
N PHE A 409 14.16 19.97 -2.05
CA PHE A 409 13.45 18.69 -2.03
C PHE A 409 13.64 17.98 -0.68
N ALA A 410 14.88 17.76 -0.25
CA ALA A 410 15.17 17.06 0.99
C ALA A 410 14.56 17.77 2.21
N ALA A 411 14.74 19.10 2.31
CA ALA A 411 14.16 19.92 3.38
C ALA A 411 12.62 19.87 3.36
N GLY A 412 12.02 19.83 2.16
CA GLY A 412 10.58 19.69 1.98
C GLY A 412 10.07 18.39 2.61
N TYR A 413 10.71 17.24 2.37
CA TYR A 413 10.31 15.97 2.99
C TYR A 413 10.53 15.96 4.51
N VAL A 414 11.59 16.57 5.03
CA VAL A 414 11.81 16.74 6.48
C VAL A 414 10.68 17.58 7.09
N ALA A 415 10.33 18.70 6.46
CA ALA A 415 9.24 19.57 6.91
C ALA A 415 7.88 18.85 6.85
N ALA A 416 7.62 18.11 5.77
CA ALA A 416 6.42 17.29 5.62
C ALA A 416 6.33 16.22 6.73
N ALA A 417 7.45 15.58 7.12
CA ALA A 417 7.46 14.59 8.19
C ALA A 417 7.18 15.22 9.57
N ALA A 418 7.56 16.47 9.80
CA ALA A 418 7.24 17.18 11.04
C ALA A 418 5.75 17.56 11.12
N TYR A 419 5.08 17.81 9.99
CA TYR A 419 3.71 18.30 9.93
C TYR A 419 2.71 17.42 10.71
N PRO A 420 2.59 16.10 10.50
CA PRO A 420 1.61 15.28 11.18
C PRO A 420 1.81 15.25 12.71
N PHE A 421 3.05 15.23 13.17
CA PHE A 421 3.35 15.25 14.63
C PHE A 421 2.97 16.58 15.25
N LEU A 422 3.33 17.69 14.62
CA LEU A 422 2.98 19.02 15.11
C LEU A 422 1.47 19.24 15.11
N PHE A 423 0.79 18.85 14.03
CA PHE A 423 -0.66 18.98 13.93
C PHE A 423 -1.37 18.19 15.03
N VAL A 424 -1.01 16.90 15.23
CA VAL A 424 -1.63 16.06 16.26
C VAL A 424 -1.36 16.62 17.65
N LEU A 425 -0.14 17.06 17.93
CA LEU A 425 0.23 17.62 19.24
C LEU A 425 -0.56 18.90 19.56
N ILE A 426 -0.67 19.81 18.58
CA ILE A 426 -1.35 21.11 18.74
C ILE A 426 -2.88 20.92 18.83
N ARG A 427 -3.45 20.13 17.93
CA ARG A 427 -4.91 20.01 17.78
C ARG A 427 -5.55 19.02 18.73
N HIS A 428 -4.86 17.92 19.06
CA HIS A 428 -5.41 16.80 19.84
C HIS A 428 -4.69 16.55 21.17
N GLY A 429 -3.59 17.26 21.40
CA GLY A 429 -2.83 17.15 22.64
C GLY A 429 -2.11 15.80 22.82
N ARG A 430 -1.50 15.63 24.01
CA ARG A 430 -0.66 14.45 24.31
C ARG A 430 -1.43 13.13 24.44
N GLY A 431 -2.75 13.17 24.68
CA GLY A 431 -3.58 11.97 24.89
C GLY A 431 -3.72 11.11 23.63
N LEU A 432 -3.84 11.75 22.46
CA LEU A 432 -3.96 11.07 21.17
C LEU A 432 -2.66 11.01 20.38
N PHE A 433 -1.59 11.69 20.87
CA PHE A 433 -0.30 11.76 20.21
C PHE A 433 0.44 10.41 20.23
N PRO A 434 1.16 10.04 19.17
CA PRO A 434 1.12 10.63 17.82
C PRO A 434 0.07 9.99 16.90
N TRP A 435 -0.57 8.87 17.32
CA TRP A 435 -1.28 7.95 16.45
C TRP A 435 -2.77 8.26 16.25
N LEU A 436 -3.30 9.29 16.91
CA LEU A 436 -4.73 9.60 16.94
C LEU A 436 -5.61 8.44 17.46
N ILE A 437 -5.03 7.55 18.23
CA ILE A 437 -5.68 6.46 18.93
C ILE A 437 -5.71 6.80 20.42
N ALA A 438 -6.89 6.77 21.05
CA ALA A 438 -7.00 6.97 22.49
C ALA A 438 -6.15 5.92 23.25
N ARG A 439 -5.56 6.33 24.37
CA ARG A 439 -4.94 5.37 25.28
C ARG A 439 -6.03 4.47 25.84
N ASP A 440 -5.67 3.22 26.09
CA ASP A 440 -6.58 2.30 26.75
C ASP A 440 -6.83 2.78 28.19
N ASP A 441 -8.11 2.97 28.52
CA ASP A 441 -8.55 3.39 29.86
C ASP A 441 -8.61 2.18 30.83
N GLY A 442 -7.86 1.13 30.54
CA GLY A 442 -7.87 -0.13 31.28
C GLY A 442 -9.09 -1.00 30.97
N ARG A 443 -9.90 -0.67 29.96
CA ARG A 443 -11.08 -1.45 29.56
C ARG A 443 -10.78 -2.68 28.74
N SER A 444 -9.55 -2.84 28.30
CA SER A 444 -9.11 -4.01 27.56
C SER A 444 -7.71 -4.46 27.95
N ILE A 445 -7.41 -5.73 27.71
CA ILE A 445 -6.06 -6.26 27.75
C ILE A 445 -5.76 -6.97 26.44
N ASP A 446 -4.52 -6.86 25.99
CA ASP A 446 -3.99 -7.56 24.82
C ASP A 446 -2.59 -8.08 25.15
N PHE A 447 -2.37 -9.36 24.94
CA PHE A 447 -1.05 -9.96 25.15
C PHE A 447 -0.85 -11.21 24.30
N THR A 448 0.41 -11.52 24.04
CA THR A 448 0.83 -12.70 23.26
C THR A 448 1.58 -13.69 24.13
N VAL A 449 1.30 -14.97 23.98
CA VAL A 449 2.04 -16.07 24.60
C VAL A 449 2.58 -17.04 23.53
N ALA A 450 3.70 -17.68 23.81
CA ALA A 450 4.08 -18.90 23.10
C ALA A 450 3.29 -20.04 23.74
N LEU A 451 2.32 -20.60 23.02
CA LEU A 451 1.34 -21.51 23.58
C LEU A 451 1.97 -22.83 24.03
N THR A 452 1.93 -23.06 25.34
CA THR A 452 2.28 -24.30 26.04
C THR A 452 1.23 -24.51 27.12
N GLU A 453 1.18 -25.67 27.77
CA GLU A 453 0.27 -25.91 28.89
C GLU A 453 0.49 -24.89 30.03
N ASP A 454 1.74 -24.60 30.38
CA ASP A 454 2.08 -23.63 31.44
C ASP A 454 1.66 -22.20 31.06
N SER A 455 1.96 -21.79 29.82
CA SER A 455 1.60 -20.43 29.35
C SER A 455 0.10 -20.25 29.15
N LEU A 456 -0.64 -21.34 28.91
CA LEU A 456 -2.11 -21.31 28.87
C LEU A 456 -2.68 -21.09 30.28
N ALA A 457 -2.08 -21.70 31.31
CA ALA A 457 -2.45 -21.44 32.70
C ALA A 457 -2.20 -19.98 33.09
N ASP A 458 -0.99 -19.44 32.77
CA ASP A 458 -0.65 -18.02 32.99
C ASP A 458 -1.62 -17.06 32.27
N ALA A 459 -1.99 -17.39 31.02
CA ALA A 459 -2.95 -16.61 30.25
C ALA A 459 -4.34 -16.59 30.91
N LYS A 460 -4.79 -17.73 31.48
CA LYS A 460 -6.05 -17.82 32.23
C LYS A 460 -6.00 -16.96 33.48
N ASP A 461 -4.91 -17.01 34.23
CA ASP A 461 -4.74 -16.23 35.46
C ASP A 461 -4.77 -14.74 35.16
N ARG A 462 -4.06 -14.27 34.16
CA ARG A 462 -4.08 -12.86 33.72
C ARG A 462 -5.45 -12.38 33.26
N ILE A 463 -6.18 -13.21 32.53
CA ILE A 463 -7.54 -12.90 32.08
C ILE A 463 -8.48 -12.90 33.30
N GLY A 464 -8.34 -13.87 34.22
CA GLY A 464 -9.10 -13.95 35.44
C GLY A 464 -8.91 -12.72 36.34
N GLU A 465 -7.69 -12.28 36.59
CA GLU A 465 -7.37 -11.04 37.29
C GLU A 465 -8.03 -9.81 36.65
N PHE A 466 -7.93 -9.70 35.32
CA PHE A 466 -8.54 -8.59 34.57
C PHE A 466 -10.06 -8.56 34.73
N LEU A 467 -10.74 -9.71 34.62
CA LEU A 467 -12.20 -9.82 34.71
C LEU A 467 -12.72 -9.67 36.15
N ASN A 468 -12.04 -10.29 37.13
CA ASN A 468 -12.40 -10.19 38.54
C ASN A 468 -12.30 -8.75 39.06
N GLY A 469 -11.30 -8.00 38.64
CA GLY A 469 -11.16 -6.58 38.97
C GLY A 469 -12.31 -5.69 38.48
N ARG A 470 -13.24 -6.23 37.68
CA ARG A 470 -14.38 -5.54 37.05
C ARG A 470 -15.74 -6.09 37.44
N ASN A 471 -15.78 -7.04 38.37
CA ASN A 471 -17.02 -7.71 38.80
C ASN A 471 -17.82 -8.31 37.63
N VAL A 472 -17.13 -8.96 36.69
CA VAL A 472 -17.78 -9.63 35.55
C VAL A 472 -18.33 -10.97 36.00
N PHE A 473 -19.64 -11.18 35.81
CA PHE A 473 -20.35 -12.40 36.30
C PHE A 473 -19.91 -13.67 35.52
N GLU A 474 -19.55 -13.56 34.25
CA GLU A 474 -19.22 -14.69 33.36
C GLU A 474 -17.70 -15.01 33.29
N THR A 475 -16.95 -14.65 34.34
CA THR A 475 -15.49 -14.93 34.38
C THR A 475 -15.20 -16.41 34.17
N GLY A 476 -15.96 -17.33 34.80
CA GLY A 476 -15.77 -18.77 34.65
C GLY A 476 -15.98 -19.28 33.22
N ALA A 477 -17.00 -18.78 32.54
CA ALA A 477 -17.29 -19.14 31.16
C ALA A 477 -16.17 -18.63 30.21
N ALA A 478 -15.68 -17.41 30.42
CA ALA A 478 -14.58 -16.84 29.67
C ALA A 478 -13.28 -17.66 29.82
N LEU A 479 -12.92 -18.02 31.07
CA LEU A 479 -11.75 -18.86 31.34
C LEU A 479 -11.87 -20.27 30.77
N THR A 480 -13.08 -20.85 30.77
CA THR A 480 -13.34 -22.14 30.11
C THR A 480 -13.16 -22.05 28.60
N ALA A 481 -13.61 -20.96 27.98
CA ALA A 481 -13.43 -20.71 26.54
C ALA A 481 -11.94 -20.55 26.17
N VAL A 482 -11.15 -19.82 26.97
CA VAL A 482 -9.70 -19.70 26.81
C VAL A 482 -9.01 -21.05 26.85
N GLU A 483 -9.37 -21.88 27.84
CA GLU A 483 -8.81 -23.23 28.01
C GLU A 483 -9.18 -24.13 26.83
N ALA A 484 -10.44 -24.15 26.42
CA ALA A 484 -10.90 -24.95 25.29
C ALA A 484 -10.20 -24.55 23.98
N ALA A 485 -10.09 -23.24 23.70
CA ALA A 485 -9.40 -22.73 22.53
C ALA A 485 -7.90 -23.08 22.55
N GLY A 486 -7.23 -22.84 23.68
CA GLY A 486 -5.81 -23.15 23.85
C GLY A 486 -5.51 -24.63 23.68
N ARG A 487 -6.28 -25.52 24.32
CA ARG A 487 -6.12 -26.98 24.19
C ARG A 487 -6.41 -27.48 22.78
N ALA A 488 -7.42 -26.95 22.10
CA ALA A 488 -7.70 -27.28 20.71
C ALA A 488 -6.54 -26.92 19.78
N THR A 489 -5.95 -25.75 20.00
CA THR A 489 -4.77 -25.30 19.25
C THR A 489 -3.54 -26.14 19.56
N LEU A 490 -3.28 -26.49 20.83
CA LEU A 490 -2.18 -27.38 21.21
C LEU A 490 -2.33 -28.77 20.60
N ALA A 491 -3.53 -29.35 20.64
CA ALA A 491 -3.80 -30.66 20.08
C ALA A 491 -3.64 -30.71 18.54
N ALA A 492 -3.95 -29.61 17.85
CA ALA A 492 -3.83 -29.51 16.40
C ALA A 492 -2.41 -29.28 15.89
N ASN A 493 -1.45 -28.90 16.75
CA ASN A 493 -0.14 -28.45 16.36
C ASN A 493 0.99 -29.17 17.08
N ALA A 494 1.92 -29.75 16.33
CA ALA A 494 3.13 -30.39 16.87
C ALA A 494 4.28 -29.39 17.17
N ARG A 495 4.14 -28.12 16.79
CA ARG A 495 5.16 -27.07 16.98
C ARG A 495 4.58 -25.94 17.82
N ALA A 496 5.49 -25.19 18.47
CA ALA A 496 5.12 -24.01 19.24
C ALA A 496 4.30 -23.01 18.38
N VAL A 497 3.12 -22.68 18.87
CA VAL A 497 2.18 -21.74 18.25
C VAL A 497 2.20 -20.45 19.08
N ARG A 498 2.09 -19.31 18.42
CA ARG A 498 1.88 -18.03 19.10
C ARG A 498 0.39 -17.79 19.19
N SER A 499 -0.07 -17.50 20.39
CA SER A 499 -1.47 -17.13 20.65
C SER A 499 -1.52 -15.73 21.24
N GLU A 500 -2.44 -14.94 20.74
CA GLU A 500 -2.77 -13.60 21.22
C GLU A 500 -4.16 -13.63 21.80
N TYR A 501 -4.31 -13.01 22.96
CA TYR A 501 -5.56 -12.91 23.70
C TYR A 501 -5.93 -11.43 23.84
N TYR A 502 -7.05 -11.05 23.26
CA TYR A 502 -7.64 -9.74 23.43
C TYR A 502 -8.94 -9.88 24.19
N VAL A 503 -9.03 -9.21 25.32
CA VAL A 503 -10.23 -9.19 26.18
C VAL A 503 -10.65 -7.75 26.37
N SER A 504 -11.91 -7.44 26.10
CA SER A 504 -12.48 -6.11 26.33
C SER A 504 -13.78 -6.21 27.11
N ALA A 505 -13.96 -5.31 28.08
CA ALA A 505 -15.21 -5.10 28.80
C ALA A 505 -16.00 -4.00 28.07
N GLU A 506 -17.18 -4.32 27.55
CA GLU A 506 -18.07 -3.38 26.87
C GLU A 506 -18.93 -2.60 27.89
N GLU A 507 -19.44 -1.42 27.48
CA GLU A 507 -20.40 -0.67 28.32
C GLU A 507 -21.69 -1.48 28.45
N GLY A 508 -22.07 -1.81 29.71
CA GLY A 508 -23.18 -2.72 30.00
C GLY A 508 -22.71 -4.06 30.58
N GLY A 509 -21.38 -4.27 30.74
CA GLY A 509 -20.81 -5.44 31.45
C GLY A 509 -20.60 -6.68 30.57
N ALA A 510 -20.92 -6.62 29.29
CA ALA A 510 -20.59 -7.68 28.37
C ALA A 510 -19.07 -7.78 28.18
N VAL A 511 -18.57 -9.00 28.02
CA VAL A 511 -17.16 -9.27 27.80
C VAL A 511 -16.98 -9.87 26.41
N ARG A 512 -16.06 -9.32 25.68
CA ARG A 512 -15.61 -9.83 24.38
C ARG A 512 -14.21 -10.39 24.51
N LEU A 513 -14.06 -11.66 24.17
CA LEU A 513 -12.77 -12.35 24.13
C LEU A 513 -12.47 -12.73 22.67
N ILE A 514 -11.31 -12.34 22.16
CA ILE A 514 -10.80 -12.81 20.89
C ILE A 514 -9.50 -13.56 21.13
N VAL A 515 -9.49 -14.82 20.71
CA VAL A 515 -8.29 -15.68 20.71
C VAL A 515 -7.80 -15.78 19.27
N ARG A 516 -6.53 -15.50 19.07
CA ARG A 516 -5.88 -15.56 17.77
C ARG A 516 -4.61 -16.40 17.84
N ASP A 517 -4.41 -17.28 16.87
CA ASP A 517 -3.20 -18.09 16.78
C ASP A 517 -2.73 -18.32 15.34
N ASN A 518 -1.47 -18.67 15.20
CA ASN A 518 -0.85 -19.01 13.92
C ASN A 518 -0.74 -20.52 13.67
N GLY A 519 -1.54 -21.31 14.34
CA GLY A 519 -1.61 -22.77 14.20
C GLY A 519 -2.35 -23.23 12.95
N ARG A 520 -2.53 -24.54 12.83
CA ARG A 520 -3.37 -25.13 11.78
C ARG A 520 -4.83 -24.72 11.97
N ALA A 521 -5.56 -24.61 10.86
CA ALA A 521 -6.98 -24.32 10.90
C ALA A 521 -7.74 -25.36 11.73
N LEU A 522 -8.60 -24.88 12.63
CA LEU A 522 -9.41 -25.73 13.51
C LEU A 522 -10.69 -26.18 12.78
N ALA A 523 -11.08 -27.42 12.96
CA ALA A 523 -12.25 -27.98 12.31
C ALA A 523 -13.58 -27.43 12.90
N SER A 524 -13.57 -27.03 14.18
CA SER A 524 -14.72 -26.40 14.87
C SER A 524 -14.24 -25.62 16.09
N SER A 525 -14.95 -24.56 16.44
CA SER A 525 -14.78 -23.84 17.72
C SER A 525 -16.16 -23.51 18.31
N ALA A 526 -16.23 -23.35 19.61
CA ALA A 526 -17.46 -22.98 20.31
C ALA A 526 -17.87 -21.50 20.12
N GLY A 527 -16.99 -20.68 19.51
CA GLY A 527 -17.23 -19.27 19.22
C GLY A 527 -17.38 -18.99 17.73
N LYS A 528 -17.53 -17.71 17.35
CA LYS A 528 -17.44 -17.30 15.96
C LYS A 528 -16.00 -17.46 15.47
N TYR A 529 -15.79 -18.44 14.58
CA TYR A 529 -14.50 -18.77 14.04
C TYR A 529 -14.30 -18.20 12.63
N LEU A 530 -13.14 -17.58 12.39
CA LEU A 530 -12.68 -17.17 11.07
C LEU A 530 -11.17 -17.43 10.97
N ASN A 531 -10.73 -17.97 9.85
CA ASN A 531 -9.32 -17.98 9.50
C ASN A 531 -9.03 -16.79 8.58
N THR A 532 -8.38 -15.76 9.09
CA THR A 532 -8.07 -14.54 8.35
C THR A 532 -6.58 -14.24 8.37
N LEU A 533 -6.05 -13.73 7.27
CA LEU A 533 -4.62 -13.45 7.12
C LEU A 533 -3.73 -14.68 7.44
N GLY A 534 -4.26 -15.90 7.22
CA GLY A 534 -3.57 -17.16 7.57
C GLY A 534 -3.39 -17.38 9.08
N CYS A 535 -4.30 -16.84 9.89
CA CYS A 535 -4.35 -17.05 11.33
C CYS A 535 -5.76 -17.47 11.75
N ASN A 536 -5.84 -18.37 12.72
CA ASN A 536 -7.11 -18.71 13.36
C ASN A 536 -7.55 -17.55 14.24
N ARG A 537 -8.83 -17.25 14.22
CA ARG A 537 -9.45 -16.23 15.08
C ARG A 537 -10.78 -16.75 15.57
N THR A 538 -10.99 -16.71 16.88
CA THR A 538 -12.24 -17.11 17.52
C THR A 538 -12.72 -15.99 18.43
N GLU A 539 -13.95 -15.53 18.21
CA GLU A 539 -14.61 -14.55 19.05
C GLU A 539 -15.61 -15.25 19.98
N TYR A 540 -15.53 -14.95 21.26
CA TYR A 540 -16.49 -15.32 22.28
C TYR A 540 -17.09 -14.04 22.86
N ARG A 541 -18.42 -14.03 23.03
CA ARG A 541 -19.14 -12.95 23.71
C ARG A 541 -19.89 -13.52 24.90
N PHE A 542 -19.73 -12.85 26.00
CA PHE A 542 -20.39 -13.18 27.26
C PHE A 542 -21.25 -11.99 27.65
N ASP A 543 -22.55 -12.12 27.45
CA ASP A 543 -23.52 -11.08 27.81
C ASP A 543 -23.93 -11.28 29.26
N ILE A 544 -24.22 -10.18 29.99
CA ILE A 544 -24.88 -10.26 31.27
C ILE A 544 -26.30 -10.78 31.00
N ILE A 545 -26.59 -12.00 31.41
CA ILE A 545 -27.98 -12.46 31.47
C ILE A 545 -28.64 -11.58 32.52
N SER A 546 -29.47 -10.61 32.08
CA SER A 546 -30.37 -9.92 32.96
C SER A 546 -31.26 -10.98 33.63
N ALA A 547 -30.94 -11.28 34.90
CA ALA A 547 -31.73 -12.14 35.72
C ALA A 547 -33.13 -11.55 36.02
#